data_6c616ca02a0f635619df8c5df57944c1
#
_entry.id   6c616ca02a0f635619df8c5df57944c1
#
_cell.length_a   1.000
_cell.length_b   1.000
_cell.length_c   1.000
_cell.angle_alpha   90.00
_cell.angle_beta   90.00
_cell.angle_gamma   90.00
#
_symmetry.space_group_name_H-M   'P 1'
#
loop_
_entity.id
_entity.type
_entity.pdbx_description
1 polymer ?
#
loop_
_entity_poly.entity_id
_entity_poly.type
_entity_poly.pdbx_seq_one_letter_code
_entity_poly.pdbx_strand_id
1 'polypeptide(L)'
;QVSNPGGKIPKGVLMIGSTGTGKTLLARAIAGEAQVPFFTISGSDFVEMFVGVGASRVRDMFEQAKKRSPCIIFIDEIDAVGRKRGAGLGGGHDEREQTLNQLLVEMDGFEDNVGVIVIAATNRPDVLDSALLRPGRFDRQVVVPLPDVRGREQILKIHMRKVPLDKDVKPSIIARGTPGFSGADLANLINEAALIAARANKKYVSMEQLDRAKDKVMMGAERKSMVISEEERKLTAYHEAGHAIVGLSVEDHDPVYKVTIIPRGIALGLTMFLPEQDRYSFSKKRLVSQITSL
;
A
#
# COMPACT_ATOMS: atom_id res chain seq x y z
N GLN A 1 14.14 -23.60 15.14
CA GLN A 1 15.45 -24.30 15.01
C GLN A 1 15.42 -25.05 13.68
N VAL A 2 16.06 -24.50 12.67
CA VAL A 2 16.30 -25.22 11.42
C VAL A 2 17.59 -25.99 11.67
N SER A 3 17.48 -27.29 11.91
CA SER A 3 18.62 -28.22 11.92
C SER A 3 19.21 -28.26 10.53
N ASN A 4 20.47 -27.88 10.43
CA ASN A 4 21.14 -27.42 9.24
C ASN A 4 21.65 -28.54 8.34
N PRO A 5 21.11 -28.77 7.14
CA PRO A 5 21.77 -29.56 6.11
C PRO A 5 22.66 -28.70 5.19
N GLY A 6 23.41 -27.73 5.73
CA GLY A 6 24.38 -26.94 4.97
C GLY A 6 23.84 -25.71 4.23
N GLY A 7 22.55 -25.37 4.41
CA GLY A 7 21.96 -24.16 3.83
C GLY A 7 22.38 -22.89 4.57
N LYS A 8 22.78 -21.84 3.84
CA LYS A 8 23.05 -20.52 4.42
C LYS A 8 21.73 -19.81 4.74
N ILE A 9 21.63 -19.25 5.96
CA ILE A 9 20.51 -18.41 6.35
C ILE A 9 20.59 -17.10 5.55
N PRO A 10 19.51 -16.67 4.86
CA PRO A 10 19.52 -15.41 4.13
C PRO A 10 19.69 -14.23 5.11
N LYS A 11 20.61 -13.32 4.78
CA LYS A 11 20.88 -12.13 5.59
C LYS A 11 19.88 -11.00 5.31
N GLY A 12 19.36 -10.94 4.09
CA GLY A 12 18.47 -9.90 3.62
C GLY A 12 17.23 -10.43 2.90
N VAL A 13 16.09 -9.85 3.21
CA VAL A 13 14.81 -10.15 2.58
C VAL A 13 14.20 -8.84 2.07
N LEU A 14 13.78 -8.81 0.80
CA LEU A 14 13.06 -7.69 0.21
C LEU A 14 11.57 -8.01 0.15
N MET A 15 10.76 -7.24 0.86
CA MET A 15 9.30 -7.26 0.76
C MET A 15 8.83 -6.29 -0.32
N ILE A 16 8.09 -6.80 -1.29
CA ILE A 16 7.58 -6.03 -2.43
C ILE A 16 6.05 -5.98 -2.33
N GLY A 17 5.47 -4.82 -2.39
CA GLY A 17 4.02 -4.67 -2.39
C GLY A 17 3.57 -3.21 -2.35
N SER A 18 2.33 -2.96 -2.73
CA SER A 18 1.73 -1.63 -2.70
C SER A 18 1.75 -1.04 -1.29
N THR A 19 1.72 0.28 -1.20
CA THR A 19 1.60 0.99 0.07
C THR A 19 0.34 0.55 0.81
N GLY A 20 0.43 0.38 2.13
CA GLY A 20 -0.70 0.00 2.97
C GLY A 20 -1.06 -1.49 2.99
N THR A 21 -0.25 -2.36 2.36
CA THR A 21 -0.45 -3.82 2.38
C THR A 21 -0.03 -4.50 3.68
N GLY A 22 0.58 -3.75 4.62
CA GLY A 22 0.95 -4.27 5.94
C GLY A 22 2.36 -4.86 6.02
N LYS A 23 3.28 -4.48 5.12
CA LYS A 23 4.68 -4.95 5.12
C LYS A 23 5.37 -4.74 6.48
N THR A 24 5.23 -3.55 7.05
CA THR A 24 5.79 -3.23 8.39
C THR A 24 5.17 -4.09 9.49
N LEU A 25 3.85 -4.30 9.45
CA LEU A 25 3.16 -5.16 10.42
C LEU A 25 3.62 -6.60 10.33
N LEU A 26 3.82 -7.10 9.10
CA LEU A 26 4.33 -8.46 8.86
C LEU A 26 5.74 -8.63 9.42
N ALA A 27 6.64 -7.69 9.14
CA ALA A 27 8.00 -7.73 9.67
C ALA A 27 8.03 -7.68 11.21
N ARG A 28 7.19 -6.85 11.83
CA ARG A 28 7.03 -6.77 13.28
C ARG A 28 6.46 -8.07 13.87
N ALA A 29 5.49 -8.68 13.20
CA ALA A 29 4.92 -9.94 13.61
C ALA A 29 5.96 -11.08 13.58
N ILE A 30 6.82 -11.11 12.55
CA ILE A 30 7.94 -12.06 12.45
C ILE A 30 8.90 -11.89 13.64
N ALA A 31 9.26 -10.66 13.98
CA ALA A 31 10.12 -10.38 15.12
C ALA A 31 9.47 -10.79 16.45
N GLY A 32 8.18 -10.54 16.61
CA GLY A 32 7.39 -10.95 17.80
C GLY A 32 7.31 -12.46 17.94
N GLU A 33 7.05 -13.18 16.85
CA GLU A 33 7.01 -14.65 16.85
C GLU A 33 8.38 -15.26 17.14
N ALA A 34 9.45 -14.65 16.60
CA ALA A 34 10.82 -15.07 16.88
C ALA A 34 11.33 -14.61 18.26
N GLN A 35 10.60 -13.75 18.96
CA GLN A 35 10.99 -13.16 20.26
C GLN A 35 12.35 -12.44 20.22
N VAL A 36 12.60 -11.70 19.15
CA VAL A 36 13.84 -10.94 18.94
C VAL A 36 13.57 -9.43 18.88
N PRO A 37 14.55 -8.59 19.21
CA PRO A 37 14.44 -7.14 19.05
C PRO A 37 14.15 -6.74 17.60
N PHE A 38 13.34 -5.69 17.45
CA PHE A 38 12.93 -5.14 16.16
C PHE A 38 13.34 -3.68 16.05
N PHE A 39 14.23 -3.39 15.10
CA PHE A 39 14.66 -2.03 14.76
C PHE A 39 13.96 -1.61 13.49
N THR A 40 13.35 -0.43 13.47
CA THR A 40 12.66 0.08 12.29
C THR A 40 13.17 1.46 11.92
N ILE A 41 13.37 1.68 10.64
CA ILE A 41 13.76 2.97 10.06
C ILE A 41 13.14 3.11 8.68
N SER A 42 12.87 4.33 8.24
CA SER A 42 12.52 4.61 6.86
C SER A 42 13.75 4.96 6.04
N GLY A 43 13.81 4.51 4.79
CA GLY A 43 14.86 4.90 3.86
C GLY A 43 14.96 6.42 3.68
N SER A 44 13.84 7.13 3.78
CA SER A 44 13.80 8.59 3.76
C SER A 44 14.54 9.25 4.92
N ASP A 45 14.62 8.60 6.09
CA ASP A 45 15.35 9.12 7.25
C ASP A 45 16.88 9.14 7.06
N PHE A 46 17.37 8.37 6.09
CA PHE A 46 18.79 8.38 5.72
C PHE A 46 19.15 9.46 4.70
N VAL A 47 18.17 10.02 4.01
CA VAL A 47 18.35 11.03 2.96
C VAL A 47 18.14 12.40 3.59
N GLU A 48 19.16 12.92 4.28
CA GLU A 48 19.13 14.26 4.87
C GLU A 48 20.00 15.24 4.08
N MET A 49 19.79 16.54 4.32
CA MET A 49 20.42 17.63 3.56
C MET A 49 21.94 17.79 3.81
N PHE A 50 22.51 17.06 4.77
CA PHE A 50 23.94 17.15 5.12
C PHE A 50 24.71 15.92 4.68
N VAL A 51 25.82 16.15 3.97
CA VAL A 51 26.70 15.10 3.45
C VAL A 51 27.23 14.22 4.57
N GLY A 52 27.13 12.90 4.41
CA GLY A 52 27.66 11.90 5.34
C GLY A 52 26.77 11.54 6.53
N VAL A 53 25.69 12.27 6.81
CA VAL A 53 24.79 11.98 7.94
C VAL A 53 24.03 10.67 7.70
N GLY A 54 23.55 10.43 6.50
CA GLY A 54 22.87 9.20 6.15
C GLY A 54 23.73 7.95 6.31
N ALA A 55 24.97 8.00 5.82
CA ALA A 55 25.94 6.91 5.97
C ALA A 55 26.28 6.65 7.44
N SER A 56 26.45 7.69 8.24
CA SER A 56 26.70 7.58 9.69
C SER A 56 25.53 6.91 10.41
N ARG A 57 24.29 7.28 10.10
CA ARG A 57 23.09 6.66 10.67
C ARG A 57 22.96 5.18 10.32
N VAL A 58 23.25 4.80 9.08
CA VAL A 58 23.30 3.39 8.67
C VAL A 58 24.29 2.63 9.54
N ARG A 59 25.52 3.15 9.69
CA ARG A 59 26.59 2.53 10.49
C ARG A 59 26.15 2.34 11.95
N ASP A 60 25.65 3.40 12.58
CA ASP A 60 25.22 3.37 13.98
C ASP A 60 24.08 2.37 14.20
N MET A 61 23.10 2.30 13.29
CA MET A 61 22.00 1.34 13.35
C MET A 61 22.54 -0.10 13.32
N PHE A 62 23.45 -0.42 12.42
CA PHE A 62 24.02 -1.77 12.31
C PHE A 62 24.90 -2.12 13.50
N GLU A 63 25.66 -1.18 14.06
CA GLU A 63 26.41 -1.40 15.30
C GLU A 63 25.50 -1.71 16.49
N GLN A 64 24.42 -0.98 16.66
CA GLN A 64 23.45 -1.23 17.71
C GLN A 64 22.75 -2.59 17.54
N ALA A 65 22.40 -2.95 16.29
CA ALA A 65 21.79 -4.23 15.99
C ALA A 65 22.74 -5.39 16.30
N LYS A 66 24.03 -5.29 15.96
CA LYS A 66 25.04 -6.30 16.29
C LYS A 66 25.17 -6.52 17.80
N LYS A 67 25.09 -5.46 18.61
CA LYS A 67 25.12 -5.54 20.07
C LYS A 67 23.89 -6.23 20.68
N ARG A 68 22.78 -6.25 19.96
CA ARG A 68 21.51 -6.84 20.41
C ARG A 68 21.08 -8.07 19.58
N SER A 69 22.03 -8.70 18.93
CA SER A 69 21.82 -9.94 18.20
C SER A 69 21.38 -11.09 19.14
N PRO A 70 20.43 -11.97 18.72
CA PRO A 70 19.75 -11.96 17.44
C PRO A 70 18.66 -10.87 17.34
N CYS A 71 18.53 -10.21 16.17
CA CYS A 71 17.55 -9.16 15.95
C CYS A 71 17.13 -9.02 14.48
N ILE A 72 16.07 -8.25 14.25
CA ILE A 72 15.61 -7.87 12.91
C ILE A 72 15.74 -6.36 12.74
N ILE A 73 16.36 -5.93 11.64
CA ILE A 73 16.34 -4.55 11.14
C ILE A 73 15.29 -4.49 10.02
N PHE A 74 14.34 -3.56 10.14
CA PHE A 74 13.36 -3.30 9.09
C PHE A 74 13.59 -1.91 8.49
N ILE A 75 13.84 -1.87 7.18
CA ILE A 75 14.05 -0.63 6.42
C ILE A 75 12.86 -0.45 5.48
N ASP A 76 11.95 0.45 5.83
CA ASP A 76 10.84 0.80 4.95
C ASP A 76 11.30 1.77 3.86
N GLU A 77 10.59 1.80 2.73
CA GLU A 77 10.88 2.70 1.62
C GLU A 77 12.36 2.68 1.18
N ILE A 78 12.92 1.47 1.02
CA ILE A 78 14.34 1.30 0.65
C ILE A 78 14.68 1.99 -0.68
N ASP A 79 13.71 2.20 -1.55
CA ASP A 79 13.86 2.92 -2.82
C ASP A 79 14.21 4.40 -2.63
N ALA A 80 13.99 4.99 -1.47
CA ALA A 80 14.48 6.34 -1.17
C ALA A 80 16.02 6.42 -1.21
N VAL A 81 16.71 5.36 -0.78
CA VAL A 81 18.17 5.25 -0.74
C VAL A 81 18.72 4.44 -1.92
N GLY A 82 18.02 3.36 -2.27
CA GLY A 82 18.50 2.30 -3.14
C GLY A 82 18.15 2.47 -4.62
N ARG A 83 17.87 3.66 -5.12
CA ARG A 83 17.57 3.86 -6.55
C ARG A 83 18.79 3.65 -7.43
N LYS A 84 18.53 3.13 -8.65
CA LYS A 84 19.53 3.01 -9.72
C LYS A 84 20.27 4.33 -9.91
N ARG A 85 21.58 4.23 -10.10
CA ARG A 85 22.44 5.34 -10.48
C ARG A 85 22.00 5.81 -11.87
N GLY A 86 21.40 6.97 -11.97
CA GLY A 86 20.85 7.49 -13.21
C GLY A 86 21.18 8.95 -13.39
N ALA A 87 21.38 9.36 -14.63
CA ALA A 87 21.71 10.70 -15.07
C ALA A 87 20.77 11.78 -14.51
N GLY A 88 21.16 12.37 -13.39
CA GLY A 88 20.50 13.52 -12.79
C GLY A 88 21.59 14.50 -12.30
N LEU A 89 21.60 15.68 -12.88
CA LEU A 89 22.46 16.77 -12.51
C LEU A 89 21.97 17.43 -11.20
N GLY A 90 22.64 17.13 -10.06
CA GLY A 90 22.33 17.83 -8.81
C GLY A 90 22.97 17.20 -7.56
N GLY A 91 23.45 18.03 -6.64
CA GLY A 91 24.23 17.68 -5.44
C GLY A 91 23.58 16.78 -4.38
N GLY A 92 22.31 16.34 -4.56
CA GLY A 92 21.66 15.35 -3.69
C GLY A 92 21.95 13.89 -4.08
N HIS A 93 22.67 13.66 -5.18
CA HIS A 93 23.03 12.33 -5.64
C HIS A 93 24.19 11.73 -4.86
N ASP A 94 25.18 12.53 -4.49
CA ASP A 94 26.39 12.06 -3.81
C ASP A 94 26.07 11.50 -2.42
N GLU A 95 25.17 12.15 -1.70
CA GLU A 95 24.79 11.70 -0.36
C GLU A 95 23.98 10.38 -0.38
N ARG A 96 23.04 10.28 -1.32
CA ARG A 96 22.26 9.04 -1.51
C ARG A 96 23.17 7.87 -1.90
N GLU A 97 24.13 8.10 -2.80
CA GLU A 97 25.11 7.09 -3.18
C GLU A 97 26.00 6.67 -2.02
N GLN A 98 26.49 7.61 -1.21
CA GLN A 98 27.27 7.31 -0.02
C GLN A 98 26.48 6.47 0.99
N THR A 99 25.21 6.81 1.21
CA THR A 99 24.33 6.06 2.11
C THR A 99 24.07 4.66 1.59
N LEU A 100 23.79 4.51 0.30
CA LEU A 100 23.64 3.20 -0.34
C LEU A 100 24.91 2.37 -0.23
N ASN A 101 26.07 2.94 -0.54
CA ASN A 101 27.35 2.24 -0.43
C ASN A 101 27.63 1.80 1.00
N GLN A 102 27.32 2.62 2.01
CA GLN A 102 27.47 2.25 3.41
C GLN A 102 26.53 1.09 3.78
N LEU A 103 25.28 1.10 3.31
CA LEU A 103 24.34 -0.01 3.51
C LEU A 103 24.87 -1.32 2.93
N LEU A 104 25.42 -1.27 1.72
CA LEU A 104 26.02 -2.44 1.07
C LEU A 104 27.24 -2.96 1.84
N VAL A 105 28.12 -2.05 2.31
CA VAL A 105 29.28 -2.40 3.14
C VAL A 105 28.85 -3.08 4.43
N GLU A 106 27.84 -2.54 5.12
CA GLU A 106 27.35 -3.13 6.36
C GLU A 106 26.74 -4.51 6.13
N MET A 107 25.97 -4.68 5.05
CA MET A 107 25.40 -6.00 4.70
C MET A 107 26.46 -7.02 4.31
N ASP A 108 27.50 -6.61 3.57
CA ASP A 108 28.60 -7.50 3.18
C ASP A 108 29.50 -7.85 4.38
N GLY A 109 29.59 -6.96 5.36
CA GLY A 109 30.38 -7.12 6.58
C GLY A 109 29.79 -8.04 7.64
N PHE A 110 28.57 -8.60 7.43
CA PHE A 110 28.02 -9.60 8.32
C PHE A 110 28.71 -10.96 8.11
N GLU A 111 29.30 -11.49 9.17
CA GLU A 111 29.64 -12.91 9.23
C GLU A 111 28.37 -13.77 9.27
N ASP A 112 28.43 -14.98 8.72
CA ASP A 112 27.25 -15.85 8.55
C ASP A 112 26.53 -16.24 9.85
N ASN A 113 27.07 -15.89 11.02
CA ASN A 113 26.59 -16.27 12.36
C ASN A 113 26.17 -15.10 13.26
N VAL A 114 26.10 -13.87 12.77
CA VAL A 114 25.83 -12.69 13.64
C VAL A 114 24.37 -12.63 14.12
N GLY A 115 23.43 -13.37 13.50
CA GLY A 115 22.03 -13.42 13.92
C GLY A 115 21.26 -12.13 13.64
N VAL A 116 21.75 -11.25 12.77
CA VAL A 116 21.03 -10.06 12.31
C VAL A 116 20.41 -10.35 10.95
N ILE A 117 19.09 -10.17 10.83
CA ILE A 117 18.35 -10.27 9.57
C ILE A 117 17.88 -8.87 9.20
N VAL A 118 18.13 -8.47 7.97
CA VAL A 118 17.68 -7.19 7.41
C VAL A 118 16.48 -7.45 6.51
N ILE A 119 15.36 -6.81 6.82
CA ILE A 119 14.17 -6.84 5.97
C ILE A 119 13.98 -5.45 5.39
N ALA A 120 14.00 -5.33 4.08
CA ALA A 120 13.67 -4.08 3.39
C ALA A 120 12.30 -4.17 2.74
N ALA A 121 11.61 -3.04 2.62
CA ALA A 121 10.32 -2.96 1.95
C ALA A 121 10.32 -1.88 0.88
N THR A 122 9.66 -2.15 -0.24
CA THR A 122 9.44 -1.21 -1.33
C THR A 122 8.13 -1.47 -2.06
N ASN A 123 7.53 -0.41 -2.58
CA ASN A 123 6.44 -0.49 -3.56
C ASN A 123 6.95 -0.33 -5.01
N ARG A 124 8.24 -0.01 -5.20
CA ARG A 124 8.88 0.29 -6.47
C ARG A 124 10.15 -0.56 -6.70
N PRO A 125 10.02 -1.89 -6.87
CA PRO A 125 11.20 -2.75 -7.10
C PRO A 125 11.93 -2.44 -8.41
N ASP A 126 11.24 -1.86 -9.39
CA ASP A 126 11.75 -1.47 -10.71
C ASP A 126 12.84 -0.40 -10.65
N VAL A 127 12.82 0.47 -9.64
CA VAL A 127 13.77 1.57 -9.50
C VAL A 127 15.01 1.21 -8.68
N LEU A 128 15.04 0.05 -8.01
CA LEU A 128 16.14 -0.36 -7.16
C LEU A 128 17.42 -0.64 -7.94
N ASP A 129 18.56 -0.26 -7.34
CA ASP A 129 19.87 -0.61 -7.85
C ASP A 129 20.09 -2.13 -7.77
N SER A 130 20.55 -2.73 -8.86
CA SER A 130 20.81 -4.17 -8.94
C SER A 130 21.83 -4.67 -7.91
N ALA A 131 22.71 -3.79 -7.42
CA ALA A 131 23.68 -4.11 -6.38
C ALA A 131 23.02 -4.55 -5.07
N LEU A 132 21.81 -4.03 -4.75
CA LEU A 132 21.04 -4.44 -3.57
C LEU A 132 20.52 -5.88 -3.66
N LEU A 133 20.29 -6.37 -4.86
CA LEU A 133 19.66 -7.67 -5.12
C LEU A 133 20.67 -8.80 -5.34
N ARG A 134 21.97 -8.51 -5.22
CA ARG A 134 23.01 -9.51 -5.38
C ARG A 134 22.99 -10.54 -4.24
N PRO A 135 23.51 -11.77 -4.49
CA PRO A 135 23.66 -12.79 -3.44
C PRO A 135 24.39 -12.27 -2.21
N GLY A 136 23.90 -12.61 -1.02
CA GLY A 136 24.42 -12.15 0.26
C GLY A 136 23.86 -10.80 0.74
N ARG A 137 23.01 -10.15 -0.06
CA ARG A 137 22.27 -8.91 0.27
C ARG A 137 20.78 -9.22 0.32
N PHE A 138 19.93 -8.45 -0.37
CA PHE A 138 18.49 -8.74 -0.48
C PHE A 138 18.23 -9.79 -1.59
N ASP A 139 18.77 -10.96 -1.42
CA ASP A 139 18.68 -12.05 -2.39
C ASP A 139 17.39 -12.87 -2.29
N ARG A 140 16.59 -12.64 -1.23
CA ARG A 140 15.25 -13.21 -1.08
C ARG A 140 14.21 -12.13 -1.28
N GLN A 141 13.29 -12.37 -2.20
CA GLN A 141 12.18 -11.47 -2.50
C GLN A 141 10.86 -12.12 -2.12
N VAL A 142 10.03 -11.37 -1.39
CA VAL A 142 8.70 -11.79 -0.96
C VAL A 142 7.70 -10.76 -1.43
N VAL A 143 6.74 -11.18 -2.24
CA VAL A 143 5.65 -10.32 -2.68
C VAL A 143 4.55 -10.33 -1.62
N VAL A 144 4.15 -9.15 -1.15
CA VAL A 144 3.01 -8.95 -0.26
C VAL A 144 1.87 -8.37 -1.10
N PRO A 145 0.93 -9.18 -1.58
CA PRO A 145 -0.13 -8.73 -2.47
C PRO A 145 -1.18 -7.92 -1.71
N LEU A 146 -2.04 -7.23 -2.46
CA LEU A 146 -3.29 -6.72 -1.90
C LEU A 146 -4.14 -7.89 -1.37
N PRO A 147 -4.90 -7.67 -0.29
CA PRO A 147 -5.72 -8.72 0.29
C PRO A 147 -6.85 -9.12 -0.68
N ASP A 148 -7.09 -10.43 -0.78
CA ASP A 148 -8.27 -10.97 -1.44
C ASP A 148 -9.55 -10.70 -0.60
N VAL A 149 -10.71 -11.13 -1.10
CA VAL A 149 -11.98 -10.89 -0.41
C VAL A 149 -12.01 -11.45 1.02
N ARG A 150 -11.39 -12.60 1.26
CA ARG A 150 -11.30 -13.23 2.60
C ARG A 150 -10.36 -12.45 3.51
N GLY A 151 -9.22 -12.05 2.97
CA GLY A 151 -8.25 -11.20 3.69
C GLY A 151 -8.88 -9.85 4.05
N ARG A 152 -9.61 -9.20 3.14
CA ARG A 152 -10.32 -7.96 3.41
C ARG A 152 -11.37 -8.11 4.51
N GLU A 153 -12.13 -9.20 4.51
CA GLU A 153 -13.11 -9.48 5.57
C GLU A 153 -12.44 -9.61 6.94
N GLN A 154 -11.33 -10.32 7.03
CA GLN A 154 -10.59 -10.46 8.28
C GLN A 154 -10.00 -9.12 8.77
N ILE A 155 -9.43 -8.33 7.87
CA ILE A 155 -8.90 -6.99 8.18
C ILE A 155 -10.02 -6.09 8.70
N LEU A 156 -11.17 -6.07 8.02
CA LEU A 156 -12.37 -5.33 8.47
C LEU A 156 -12.79 -5.73 9.88
N LYS A 157 -12.90 -7.03 10.16
CA LYS A 157 -13.26 -7.54 11.49
C LYS A 157 -12.32 -7.05 12.59
N ILE A 158 -11.02 -6.95 12.29
CA ILE A 158 -10.03 -6.45 13.26
C ILE A 158 -10.25 -4.96 13.54
N HIS A 159 -10.40 -4.14 12.51
CA HIS A 159 -10.61 -2.69 12.69
C HIS A 159 -11.98 -2.37 13.30
N MET A 160 -13.01 -3.16 12.97
CA MET A 160 -14.36 -3.02 13.51
C MET A 160 -14.48 -3.28 15.03
N ARG A 161 -13.56 -4.05 15.62
CA ARG A 161 -13.57 -4.30 17.08
C ARG A 161 -13.50 -3.03 17.94
N LYS A 162 -12.97 -1.95 17.41
CA LYS A 162 -12.77 -0.67 18.10
C LYS A 162 -13.89 0.33 17.87
N VAL A 163 -14.91 -0.04 17.11
CA VAL A 163 -15.98 0.86 16.66
C VAL A 163 -17.33 0.26 17.06
N PRO A 164 -18.24 1.03 17.68
CA PRO A 164 -19.58 0.56 17.98
C PRO A 164 -20.38 0.39 16.69
N LEU A 165 -20.73 -0.84 16.38
CA LEU A 165 -21.45 -1.20 15.15
C LEU A 165 -22.91 -1.50 15.41
N ASP A 166 -23.75 -1.16 14.46
CA ASP A 166 -25.15 -1.61 14.41
C ASP A 166 -25.25 -3.09 13.99
N LYS A 167 -26.36 -3.72 14.28
CA LYS A 167 -26.63 -5.13 13.99
C LYS A 167 -26.71 -5.45 12.49
N ASP A 168 -26.97 -4.44 11.66
CA ASP A 168 -27.07 -4.57 10.21
C ASP A 168 -25.70 -4.73 9.52
N VAL A 169 -24.59 -4.43 10.23
CA VAL A 169 -23.24 -4.44 9.66
C VAL A 169 -22.76 -5.85 9.36
N LYS A 170 -22.47 -6.10 8.09
CA LYS A 170 -21.96 -7.37 7.58
C LYS A 170 -20.58 -7.18 6.92
N PRO A 171 -19.47 -7.53 7.59
CA PRO A 171 -18.12 -7.36 7.04
C PRO A 171 -17.92 -8.04 5.69
N SER A 172 -18.57 -9.18 5.45
CA SER A 172 -18.49 -9.92 4.19
C SER A 172 -19.05 -9.15 2.99
N ILE A 173 -20.09 -8.33 3.18
CA ILE A 173 -20.68 -7.50 2.12
C ILE A 173 -19.70 -6.36 1.78
N ILE A 174 -19.12 -5.72 2.80
CA ILE A 174 -18.13 -4.65 2.62
C ILE A 174 -16.88 -5.18 1.93
N ALA A 175 -16.40 -6.36 2.32
CA ALA A 175 -15.24 -6.99 1.72
C ALA A 175 -15.43 -7.27 0.21
N ARG A 176 -16.62 -7.73 -0.18
CA ARG A 176 -16.99 -7.92 -1.60
C ARG A 176 -17.09 -6.61 -2.37
N GLY A 177 -17.54 -5.56 -1.73
CA GLY A 177 -17.70 -4.23 -2.34
C GLY A 177 -16.43 -3.36 -2.34
N THR A 178 -15.27 -3.88 -1.92
CA THR A 178 -14.02 -3.15 -1.84
C THR A 178 -12.85 -3.84 -2.56
N PRO A 179 -13.02 -4.26 -3.84
CA PRO A 179 -11.93 -4.88 -4.58
C PRO A 179 -10.76 -3.90 -4.73
N GLY A 180 -9.53 -4.39 -4.63
CA GLY A 180 -8.32 -3.58 -4.76
C GLY A 180 -7.97 -2.72 -3.55
N PHE A 181 -8.75 -2.76 -2.47
CA PHE A 181 -8.43 -2.05 -1.23
C PHE A 181 -7.25 -2.72 -0.51
N SER A 182 -6.30 -1.90 -0.09
CA SER A 182 -5.25 -2.31 0.84
C SER A 182 -5.78 -2.39 2.28
N GLY A 183 -5.00 -2.96 3.19
CA GLY A 183 -5.32 -2.94 4.62
C GLY A 183 -5.48 -1.52 5.18
N ALA A 184 -4.66 -0.58 4.72
CA ALA A 184 -4.76 0.82 5.10
C ALA A 184 -6.04 1.49 4.59
N ASP A 185 -6.47 1.17 3.36
CA ASP A 185 -7.72 1.70 2.80
C ASP A 185 -8.94 1.20 3.59
N LEU A 186 -8.93 -0.07 3.99
CA LEU A 186 -10.00 -0.65 4.81
C LEU A 186 -10.05 -0.03 6.21
N ALA A 187 -8.89 0.21 6.82
CA ALA A 187 -8.80 0.92 8.11
C ALA A 187 -9.37 2.34 7.98
N ASN A 188 -8.99 3.06 6.93
CA ASN A 188 -9.50 4.40 6.64
C ASN A 188 -11.02 4.39 6.39
N LEU A 189 -11.54 3.40 5.67
CA LEU A 189 -12.98 3.25 5.43
C LEU A 189 -13.75 3.14 6.75
N ILE A 190 -13.30 2.33 7.68
CA ILE A 190 -13.93 2.18 8.99
C ILE A 190 -13.86 3.48 9.79
N ASN A 191 -12.73 4.17 9.78
CA ASN A 191 -12.57 5.47 10.43
C ASN A 191 -13.51 6.54 9.84
N GLU A 192 -13.60 6.62 8.52
CA GLU A 192 -14.50 7.55 7.83
C GLU A 192 -15.98 7.26 8.15
N ALA A 193 -16.37 5.99 8.21
CA ALA A 193 -17.73 5.61 8.60
C ALA A 193 -18.05 6.04 10.04
N ALA A 194 -17.09 5.87 10.96
CA ALA A 194 -17.25 6.34 12.34
C ALA A 194 -17.38 7.87 12.42
N LEU A 195 -16.59 8.61 11.64
CA LEU A 195 -16.71 10.08 11.56
C LEU A 195 -18.04 10.52 10.97
N ILE A 196 -18.56 9.82 9.96
CA ILE A 196 -19.89 10.11 9.37
C ILE A 196 -20.99 9.87 10.41
N ALA A 197 -20.91 8.77 11.16
CA ALA A 197 -21.87 8.47 12.24
C ALA A 197 -21.83 9.53 13.34
N ALA A 198 -20.63 9.91 13.78
CA ALA A 198 -20.44 10.95 14.82
C ALA A 198 -21.03 12.30 14.39
N ARG A 199 -20.81 12.73 13.15
CA ARG A 199 -21.38 13.99 12.60
C ARG A 199 -22.91 13.94 12.52
N ALA A 200 -23.51 12.74 12.39
CA ALA A 200 -24.93 12.53 12.38
C ALA A 200 -25.50 12.27 13.79
N ASN A 201 -24.69 12.43 14.87
CA ASN A 201 -25.05 12.14 16.26
C ASN A 201 -25.59 10.70 16.46
N LYS A 202 -25.11 9.74 15.67
CA LYS A 202 -25.47 8.32 15.81
C LYS A 202 -24.51 7.63 16.78
N LYS A 203 -25.04 6.78 17.64
CA LYS A 203 -24.25 5.98 18.61
C LYS A 203 -23.53 4.79 17.96
N TYR A 204 -24.07 4.29 16.87
CA TYR A 204 -23.58 3.10 16.18
C TYR A 204 -23.35 3.40 14.70
N VAL A 205 -22.35 2.77 14.13
CA VAL A 205 -22.07 2.81 12.69
C VAL A 205 -22.91 1.72 12.02
N SER A 206 -23.79 2.09 11.08
CA SER A 206 -24.59 1.17 10.29
C SER A 206 -24.02 0.95 8.90
N MET A 207 -24.60 0.03 8.11
CA MET A 207 -24.21 -0.19 6.72
C MET A 207 -24.33 1.08 5.87
N GLU A 208 -25.32 1.95 6.14
CA GLU A 208 -25.47 3.24 5.44
C GLU A 208 -24.20 4.12 5.55
N GLN A 209 -23.66 4.27 6.75
CA GLN A 209 -22.45 5.06 6.94
C GLN A 209 -21.22 4.40 6.30
N LEU A 210 -21.16 3.08 6.33
CA LEU A 210 -20.09 2.32 5.67
C LEU A 210 -20.16 2.46 4.15
N ASP A 211 -21.35 2.41 3.54
CA ASP A 211 -21.50 2.64 2.10
C ASP A 211 -21.13 4.07 1.71
N ARG A 212 -21.57 5.06 2.50
CA ARG A 212 -21.17 6.46 2.29
C ARG A 212 -19.66 6.68 2.44
N ALA A 213 -19.04 6.02 3.42
CA ALA A 213 -17.59 6.07 3.60
C ALA A 213 -16.86 5.41 2.43
N LYS A 214 -17.36 4.28 1.95
CA LYS A 214 -16.83 3.60 0.77
C LYS A 214 -16.86 4.50 -0.46
N ASP A 215 -18.01 5.14 -0.73
CA ASP A 215 -18.15 6.09 -1.82
C ASP A 215 -17.14 7.25 -1.69
N LYS A 216 -16.97 7.79 -0.50
CA LYS A 216 -16.02 8.87 -0.24
C LYS A 216 -14.57 8.44 -0.49
N VAL A 217 -14.19 7.24 -0.06
CA VAL A 217 -12.83 6.71 -0.26
C VAL A 217 -12.57 6.41 -1.73
N MET A 218 -13.54 5.83 -2.44
CA MET A 218 -13.40 5.45 -3.84
C MET A 218 -13.47 6.64 -4.81
N MET A 219 -14.39 7.55 -4.57
CA MET A 219 -14.76 8.63 -5.52
C MET A 219 -14.36 10.02 -5.04
N GLY A 220 -13.87 10.16 -3.81
CA GLY A 220 -13.60 11.44 -3.17
C GLY A 220 -14.81 12.08 -2.49
N ALA A 221 -14.56 13.18 -1.77
CA ALA A 221 -15.60 13.90 -1.03
C ALA A 221 -16.55 14.63 -1.98
N GLU A 222 -17.84 14.64 -1.64
CA GLU A 222 -18.86 15.42 -2.36
C GLU A 222 -18.60 16.91 -2.19
N ARG A 223 -18.67 17.67 -3.29
CA ARG A 223 -18.55 19.12 -3.31
C ARG A 223 -19.94 19.78 -3.33
N LYS A 224 -20.63 19.72 -2.20
CA LYS A 224 -22.02 20.23 -2.06
C LYS A 224 -22.17 21.75 -2.24
N SER A 225 -21.10 22.51 -2.06
CA SER A 225 -21.09 23.97 -2.20
C SER A 225 -20.89 24.45 -3.63
N MET A 226 -20.64 23.56 -4.58
CA MET A 226 -20.41 23.94 -5.97
C MET A 226 -21.74 24.25 -6.66
N VAL A 227 -21.88 25.48 -7.10
CA VAL A 227 -23.04 25.93 -7.89
C VAL A 227 -22.76 25.63 -9.35
N ILE A 228 -23.50 24.70 -9.93
CA ILE A 228 -23.40 24.29 -11.33
C ILE A 228 -24.68 24.72 -12.04
N SER A 229 -24.55 25.25 -13.24
CA SER A 229 -25.70 25.62 -14.06
C SER A 229 -26.54 24.41 -14.46
N GLU A 230 -27.83 24.63 -14.74
CA GLU A 230 -28.72 23.57 -15.25
C GLU A 230 -28.20 22.95 -16.56
N GLU A 231 -27.61 23.77 -17.42
CA GLU A 231 -27.02 23.32 -18.70
C GLU A 231 -25.83 22.40 -18.47
N GLU A 232 -24.92 22.78 -17.58
CA GLU A 232 -23.77 21.94 -17.22
C GLU A 232 -24.18 20.65 -16.53
N ARG A 233 -25.21 20.70 -15.65
CA ARG A 233 -25.76 19.48 -15.02
C ARG A 233 -26.32 18.53 -16.06
N LYS A 234 -27.05 19.06 -17.04
CA LYS A 234 -27.63 18.28 -18.13
C LYS A 234 -26.54 17.67 -19.02
N LEU A 235 -25.53 18.47 -19.39
CA LEU A 235 -24.39 18.00 -20.16
C LEU A 235 -23.64 16.88 -19.43
N THR A 236 -23.32 17.08 -18.15
CA THR A 236 -22.69 16.07 -17.31
C THR A 236 -23.52 14.80 -17.22
N ALA A 237 -24.85 14.93 -17.05
CA ALA A 237 -25.73 13.76 -16.97
C ALA A 237 -25.71 12.93 -18.27
N TYR A 238 -25.74 13.57 -19.44
CA TYR A 238 -25.61 12.88 -20.72
C TYR A 238 -24.24 12.22 -20.89
N HIS A 239 -23.17 12.90 -20.47
CA HIS A 239 -21.81 12.38 -20.54
C HIS A 239 -21.65 11.11 -19.69
N GLU A 240 -22.04 11.16 -18.41
CA GLU A 240 -21.94 10.02 -17.50
C GLU A 240 -22.89 8.88 -17.89
N ALA A 241 -24.09 9.19 -18.39
CA ALA A 241 -25.00 8.19 -18.92
C ALA A 241 -24.43 7.51 -20.17
N GLY A 242 -23.69 8.25 -21.00
CA GLY A 242 -22.96 7.71 -22.15
C GLY A 242 -21.97 6.63 -21.75
N HIS A 243 -21.12 6.92 -20.79
CA HIS A 243 -20.18 5.93 -20.23
C HIS A 243 -20.90 4.70 -19.70
N ALA A 244 -21.97 4.88 -18.94
CA ALA A 244 -22.75 3.77 -18.39
C ALA A 244 -23.37 2.89 -19.49
N ILE A 245 -23.99 3.49 -20.51
CA ILE A 245 -24.62 2.77 -21.61
C ILE A 245 -23.59 2.01 -22.43
N VAL A 246 -22.47 2.65 -22.75
CA VAL A 246 -21.38 1.99 -23.50
C VAL A 246 -20.81 0.85 -22.68
N GLY A 247 -20.50 1.06 -21.40
CA GLY A 247 -19.99 0.01 -20.52
C GLY A 247 -20.92 -1.19 -20.37
N LEU A 248 -22.26 -0.98 -20.39
CA LEU A 248 -23.25 -2.04 -20.39
C LEU A 248 -23.40 -2.74 -21.76
N SER A 249 -22.99 -2.10 -22.84
CA SER A 249 -23.17 -2.60 -24.20
C SER A 249 -21.95 -3.37 -24.73
N VAL A 250 -20.77 -3.15 -24.15
CA VAL A 250 -19.53 -3.85 -24.56
C VAL A 250 -19.39 -5.15 -23.77
N GLU A 251 -18.77 -6.13 -24.42
CA GLU A 251 -18.52 -7.44 -23.80
C GLU A 251 -17.27 -7.37 -22.87
N ASP A 252 -17.26 -8.22 -21.85
CA ASP A 252 -16.14 -8.35 -20.89
C ASP A 252 -15.76 -7.01 -20.19
N HIS A 253 -16.78 -6.28 -19.75
CA HIS A 253 -16.64 -5.06 -18.96
C HIS A 253 -17.07 -5.29 -17.52
N ASP A 254 -16.57 -4.46 -16.58
CA ASP A 254 -17.06 -4.48 -15.20
C ASP A 254 -18.48 -3.92 -15.13
N PRO A 255 -19.33 -4.45 -14.22
CA PRO A 255 -20.66 -3.89 -14.02
C PRO A 255 -20.60 -2.42 -13.57
N VAL A 256 -21.61 -1.66 -13.98
CA VAL A 256 -21.79 -0.29 -13.47
C VAL A 256 -22.11 -0.37 -11.98
N TYR A 257 -21.26 0.25 -11.18
CA TYR A 257 -21.44 0.36 -9.74
C TYR A 257 -22.28 1.59 -9.39
N LYS A 258 -21.90 2.74 -9.93
CA LYS A 258 -22.56 4.01 -9.63
C LYS A 258 -22.37 5.01 -10.77
N VAL A 259 -23.44 5.76 -11.05
CA VAL A 259 -23.40 6.94 -11.90
C VAL A 259 -23.85 8.13 -11.07
N THR A 260 -23.14 9.24 -11.12
CA THR A 260 -23.49 10.43 -10.35
C THR A 260 -23.11 11.71 -11.11
N ILE A 261 -23.94 12.72 -10.95
CA ILE A 261 -23.67 14.11 -11.41
C ILE A 261 -23.32 15.01 -10.22
N ILE A 262 -23.15 14.44 -9.03
CA ILE A 262 -22.68 15.19 -7.86
C ILE A 262 -21.17 15.37 -7.99
N PRO A 263 -20.67 16.62 -7.99
CA PRO A 263 -19.23 16.87 -8.10
C PRO A 263 -18.45 16.23 -6.94
N ARG A 264 -17.34 15.57 -7.29
CA ARG A 264 -16.44 14.92 -6.34
C ARG A 264 -14.98 15.20 -6.72
N GLY A 265 -14.20 15.69 -5.77
CA GLY A 265 -12.83 16.08 -6.06
C GLY A 265 -12.76 17.10 -7.20
N ILE A 266 -12.12 16.77 -8.31
CA ILE A 266 -12.00 17.60 -9.52
C ILE A 266 -13.08 17.26 -10.58
N ALA A 267 -13.83 16.18 -10.42
CA ALA A 267 -14.82 15.73 -11.39
C ALA A 267 -16.18 16.38 -11.17
N LEU A 268 -16.88 16.73 -12.24
CA LEU A 268 -18.24 17.26 -12.22
C LEU A 268 -19.29 16.17 -12.15
N GLY A 269 -18.96 14.99 -12.66
CA GLY A 269 -19.74 13.76 -12.59
C GLY A 269 -18.79 12.55 -12.54
N LEU A 270 -19.31 11.36 -12.37
CA LEU A 270 -18.53 10.14 -12.35
C LEU A 270 -19.39 8.93 -12.69
N THR A 271 -18.92 8.13 -13.61
CA THR A 271 -19.40 6.77 -13.83
C THR A 271 -18.37 5.78 -13.34
N MET A 272 -18.73 4.95 -12.38
CA MET A 272 -17.83 3.99 -11.77
C MET A 272 -18.25 2.57 -12.08
N PHE A 273 -17.29 1.79 -12.52
CA PHE A 273 -17.41 0.36 -12.74
C PHE A 273 -16.67 -0.39 -11.64
N LEU A 274 -17.21 -1.49 -11.17
CA LEU A 274 -16.62 -2.26 -10.08
C LEU A 274 -16.61 -3.75 -10.44
N PRO A 275 -15.46 -4.43 -10.37
CA PRO A 275 -15.40 -5.85 -10.65
C PRO A 275 -16.16 -6.67 -9.59
N GLU A 276 -16.89 -7.69 -10.02
CA GLU A 276 -17.60 -8.61 -9.11
C GLU A 276 -16.66 -9.51 -8.33
N GLN A 277 -15.46 -9.73 -8.85
CA GLN A 277 -14.45 -10.63 -8.27
C GLN A 277 -13.06 -9.99 -8.36
N ASP A 278 -12.18 -10.37 -7.45
CA ASP A 278 -10.77 -9.99 -7.53
C ASP A 278 -10.15 -10.58 -8.80
N ARG A 279 -9.45 -9.75 -9.58
CA ARG A 279 -8.84 -10.12 -10.85
C ARG A 279 -7.36 -9.78 -10.85
N TYR A 280 -6.57 -10.64 -11.46
CA TYR A 280 -5.11 -10.54 -11.51
C TYR A 280 -4.56 -10.44 -12.94
N SER A 281 -5.46 -10.50 -13.96
CA SER A 281 -5.08 -10.43 -15.37
C SER A 281 -6.15 -9.72 -16.19
N PHE A 282 -5.74 -9.16 -17.32
CA PHE A 282 -6.62 -8.49 -18.28
C PHE A 282 -6.49 -9.18 -19.64
N SER A 283 -7.62 -9.58 -20.22
CA SER A 283 -7.68 -10.04 -21.58
C SER A 283 -7.58 -8.85 -22.55
N LYS A 284 -7.10 -9.09 -23.79
CA LYS A 284 -7.12 -8.07 -24.84
C LYS A 284 -8.54 -7.53 -25.07
N LYS A 285 -9.55 -8.42 -25.08
CA LYS A 285 -10.96 -8.07 -25.25
C LYS A 285 -11.42 -7.08 -24.18
N ARG A 286 -11.06 -7.34 -22.90
CA ARG A 286 -11.39 -6.47 -21.78
C ARG A 286 -10.72 -5.10 -21.89
N LEU A 287 -9.44 -5.04 -22.27
CA LEU A 287 -8.74 -3.77 -22.45
C LEU A 287 -9.38 -2.93 -23.54
N VAL A 288 -9.80 -3.56 -24.66
CA VAL A 288 -10.54 -2.89 -25.72
C VAL A 288 -11.89 -2.38 -25.20
N SER A 289 -12.64 -3.19 -24.44
CA SER A 289 -13.91 -2.78 -23.86
C SER A 289 -13.76 -1.60 -22.90
N GLN A 290 -12.71 -1.59 -22.08
CA GLN A 290 -12.41 -0.46 -21.18
C GLN A 290 -12.08 0.81 -21.96
N ILE A 291 -11.28 0.73 -23.03
CA ILE A 291 -10.97 1.89 -23.89
C ILE A 291 -12.25 2.39 -24.58
N THR A 292 -13.14 1.51 -24.98
CA THR A 292 -14.39 1.88 -25.66
C THR A 292 -15.35 2.63 -24.73
N SER A 293 -15.31 2.35 -23.44
CA SER A 293 -16.18 2.96 -22.42
C SER A 293 -15.62 4.27 -21.83
N LEU A 294 -14.37 4.63 -22.16
CA LEU A 294 -13.75 5.91 -21.78
C LEU A 294 -14.30 7.06 -22.61
#